data_03b52d8e5d94c38fadb77416273862ad
#
_entry.id   03b52d8e5d94c38fadb77416273862ad
#
_cell.length_a   1.000
_cell.length_b   1.000
_cell.length_c   1.000
_cell.angle_alpha   90.00
_cell.angle_beta   90.00
_cell.angle_gamma   90.00
#
_symmetry.space_group_name_H-M   'P 1'
#
loop_
_entity.id
_entity.type
_entity.pdbx_description
1 polymer ?
#
loop_
_entity_poly.entity_id
_entity_poly.type
_entity_poly.pdbx_seq_one_letter_code
_entity_poly.pdbx_strand_id
1 'polypeptide(L)'
;MVLKPALLMAAVGFSVGEFIAPHTEQLAMSHRALAQRSESAVAGRFGAWNRDGNTFVHVDAVQRGGVAYGVTLLSFDENRRLQSTLMAERATHAGDHWVLERVKLTRLESDRTATEEATLWRWDTAITPQLLTLDVVEPETLPVLELWPYAQYLKQQGMVFVDIELAFWRKLLQPLATLGLVLVAMSFIFGPLREGTMGARIFVGVIVGVVFRISQDFFGPASLIFGYDPLVAALAPIAVCWLGGTWLLWRRA
;
A
#
# COMPACT_ATOMS: atom_id res chain seq x y z
N MET A 1 15.16 26.65 22.26
CA MET A 1 13.90 27.27 21.79
C MET A 1 13.33 26.63 20.51
N VAL A 2 14.13 26.08 19.62
CA VAL A 2 13.71 25.49 18.31
C VAL A 2 12.93 24.18 18.48
N LEU A 3 13.16 23.41 19.54
CA LEU A 3 12.52 22.10 19.74
C LEU A 3 11.00 22.20 19.96
N LYS A 4 10.51 23.26 20.59
CA LYS A 4 9.06 23.45 20.83
C LYS A 4 8.27 23.62 19.51
N PRO A 5 8.63 24.52 18.60
CA PRO A 5 7.95 24.61 17.31
C PRO A 5 8.13 23.34 16.45
N ALA A 6 9.28 22.66 16.52
CA ALA A 6 9.51 21.41 15.81
C ALA A 6 8.56 20.30 16.31
N LEU A 7 8.36 20.18 17.60
CA LEU A 7 7.45 19.20 18.20
C LEU A 7 5.98 19.52 17.85
N LEU A 8 5.62 20.80 17.82
CA LEU A 8 4.29 21.23 17.39
C LEU A 8 4.06 20.90 15.90
N MET A 9 5.02 21.18 15.05
CA MET A 9 4.94 20.84 13.61
C MET A 9 4.86 19.31 13.39
N ALA A 10 5.62 18.53 14.14
CA ALA A 10 5.56 17.08 14.09
C ALA A 10 4.18 16.55 14.53
N ALA A 11 3.60 17.11 15.60
CA ALA A 11 2.28 16.74 16.08
C ALA A 11 1.18 17.13 15.09
N VAL A 12 1.24 18.32 14.50
CA VAL A 12 0.30 18.77 13.46
C VAL A 12 0.43 17.88 12.22
N GLY A 13 1.65 17.62 11.74
CA GLY A 13 1.88 16.75 10.57
C GLY A 13 1.37 15.34 10.80
N PHE A 14 1.60 14.77 11.97
CA PHE A 14 1.06 13.46 12.35
C PHE A 14 -0.48 13.46 12.40
N SER A 15 -1.09 14.49 13.02
CA SER A 15 -2.55 14.59 13.11
C SER A 15 -3.19 14.74 11.73
N VAL A 16 -2.62 15.53 10.84
CA VAL A 16 -3.10 15.67 9.46
C VAL A 16 -2.97 14.35 8.70
N GLY A 17 -1.83 13.66 8.82
CA GLY A 17 -1.56 12.39 8.17
C GLY A 17 -2.47 11.25 8.67
N GLU A 18 -2.89 11.28 9.94
CA GLU A 18 -3.69 10.22 10.54
C GLU A 18 -5.21 10.47 10.40
N PHE A 19 -5.67 11.71 10.52
CA PHE A 19 -7.10 12.01 10.57
C PHE A 19 -7.63 12.65 9.28
N ILE A 20 -6.86 13.49 8.59
CA ILE A 20 -7.33 14.22 7.42
C ILE A 20 -7.00 13.45 6.13
N ALA A 21 -5.75 13.03 5.96
CA ALA A 21 -5.29 12.39 4.74
C ALA A 21 -6.11 11.13 4.36
N PRO A 22 -6.41 10.17 5.25
CA PRO A 22 -7.18 9.00 4.90
C PRO A 22 -8.61 9.32 4.40
N HIS A 23 -9.25 10.32 5.01
CA HIS A 23 -10.59 10.74 4.61
C HIS A 23 -10.63 11.44 3.25
N THR A 24 -9.68 12.33 3.00
CA THR A 24 -9.59 13.05 1.72
C THR A 24 -9.20 12.12 0.58
N GLU A 25 -8.35 11.14 0.83
CA GLU A 25 -7.91 10.17 -0.16
C GLU A 25 -9.03 9.20 -0.54
N GLN A 26 -9.82 8.71 0.43
CA GLN A 26 -11.03 7.93 0.16
C GLN A 26 -12.05 8.70 -0.68
N LEU A 27 -12.26 9.98 -0.41
CA LEU A 27 -13.11 10.84 -1.24
C LEU A 27 -12.53 11.03 -2.65
N ALA A 28 -11.23 11.27 -2.77
CA ALA A 28 -10.57 11.42 -4.06
C ALA A 28 -10.65 10.13 -4.90
N MET A 29 -10.45 8.96 -4.30
CA MET A 29 -10.58 7.66 -4.96
C MET A 29 -12.03 7.41 -5.42
N SER A 30 -13.03 7.73 -4.60
CA SER A 30 -14.44 7.60 -4.97
C SER A 30 -14.82 8.52 -6.15
N HIS A 31 -14.35 9.76 -6.14
CA HIS A 31 -14.56 10.69 -7.25
C HIS A 31 -13.84 10.26 -8.54
N ARG A 32 -12.61 9.75 -8.44
CA ARG A 32 -11.89 9.18 -9.58
C ARG A 32 -12.62 7.98 -10.17
N ALA A 33 -13.11 7.07 -9.34
CA ALA A 33 -13.88 5.91 -9.78
C ALA A 33 -15.19 6.31 -10.48
N LEU A 34 -15.86 7.36 -10.03
CA LEU A 34 -17.06 7.90 -10.67
C LEU A 34 -16.75 8.61 -11.99
N ALA A 35 -15.66 9.39 -12.06
CA ALA A 35 -15.23 10.07 -13.28
C ALA A 35 -14.76 9.08 -14.36
N GLN A 36 -14.09 8.01 -13.96
CA GLN A 36 -13.66 6.95 -14.88
C GLN A 36 -14.82 6.11 -15.42
N ARG A 37 -15.96 6.04 -14.73
CA ARG A 37 -17.17 5.38 -15.26
C ARG A 37 -17.77 6.05 -16.51
N SER A 38 -17.52 7.33 -16.71
CA SER A 38 -18.07 8.08 -17.87
C SER A 38 -17.20 7.96 -19.14
N GLU A 39 -16.02 7.42 -19.07
CA GLU A 39 -15.05 7.50 -20.18
C GLU A 39 -14.46 6.16 -20.61
N SER A 40 -15.11 5.01 -20.36
CA SER A 40 -14.48 3.94 -21.04
C SER A 40 -14.31 2.54 -20.57
N ALA A 41 -14.41 1.76 -21.38
CA ALA A 41 -13.78 0.52 -21.87
C ALA A 41 -12.23 0.36 -21.76
N VAL A 42 -11.50 1.19 -21.01
CA VAL A 42 -10.02 1.13 -20.84
C VAL A 42 -9.59 0.98 -19.38
N ALA A 43 -10.50 0.70 -18.46
CA ALA A 43 -10.22 0.54 -17.04
C ALA A 43 -9.48 -0.77 -16.64
N GLY A 44 -8.78 -1.40 -17.57
CA GLY A 44 -8.02 -2.64 -17.34
C GLY A 44 -6.67 -2.48 -16.63
N ARG A 45 -6.41 -1.39 -15.87
CA ARG A 45 -5.10 -1.18 -15.24
C ARG A 45 -5.05 -1.29 -13.72
N PHE A 46 -6.18 -1.45 -13.03
CA PHE A 46 -6.22 -1.48 -11.55
C PHE A 46 -7.13 -2.55 -10.98
N GLY A 47 -7.35 -3.66 -11.68
CA GLY A 47 -8.05 -4.79 -11.12
C GLY A 47 -7.17 -5.57 -10.12
N ALA A 48 -7.80 -6.10 -9.07
CA ALA A 48 -7.12 -6.96 -8.10
C ALA A 48 -6.92 -8.36 -8.68
N TRP A 49 -5.69 -8.86 -8.62
CA TRP A 49 -5.36 -10.24 -8.94
C TRP A 49 -5.22 -11.07 -7.68
N ASN A 50 -5.98 -12.15 -7.59
CA ASN A 50 -5.91 -13.10 -6.49
C ASN A 50 -5.71 -14.51 -7.04
N ARG A 51 -5.29 -15.43 -6.18
CA ARG A 51 -5.11 -16.84 -6.52
C ARG A 51 -5.84 -17.72 -5.51
N ASP A 52 -6.68 -18.61 -6.02
CA ASP A 52 -7.33 -19.66 -5.25
C ASP A 52 -6.96 -21.04 -5.84
N GLY A 53 -6.01 -21.70 -5.20
CA GLY A 53 -5.45 -22.96 -5.70
C GLY A 53 -4.79 -22.80 -7.07
N ASN A 54 -5.39 -23.44 -8.09
CA ASN A 54 -4.96 -23.37 -9.49
C ASN A 54 -5.76 -22.38 -10.34
N THR A 55 -6.64 -21.59 -9.72
CA THR A 55 -7.43 -20.56 -10.39
C THR A 55 -6.90 -19.17 -10.06
N PHE A 56 -6.56 -18.40 -11.08
CA PHE A 56 -6.26 -16.98 -10.94
C PHE A 56 -7.54 -16.18 -11.12
N VAL A 57 -7.76 -15.25 -10.22
CA VAL A 57 -8.97 -14.43 -10.12
C VAL A 57 -8.57 -12.98 -10.37
N HIS A 58 -9.21 -12.38 -11.35
CA HIS A 58 -9.09 -10.94 -11.61
C HIS A 58 -10.45 -10.29 -11.37
N VAL A 59 -10.45 -9.15 -10.70
CA VAL A 59 -11.66 -8.37 -10.43
C VAL A 59 -11.39 -6.92 -10.76
N ASP A 60 -12.19 -6.32 -11.64
CA ASP A 60 -12.01 -4.93 -12.08
C ASP A 60 -12.30 -3.92 -10.96
N ALA A 61 -13.35 -4.16 -10.18
CA ALA A 61 -13.73 -3.31 -9.06
C ALA A 61 -14.49 -4.07 -7.98
N VAL A 62 -14.29 -3.68 -6.74
CA VAL A 62 -15.05 -4.20 -5.58
C VAL A 62 -15.74 -3.06 -4.86
N GLN A 63 -17.03 -3.22 -4.62
CA GLN A 63 -17.84 -2.25 -3.87
C GLN A 63 -17.99 -2.69 -2.42
N ARG A 64 -18.04 -1.73 -1.49
CA ARG A 64 -18.40 -2.00 -0.09
C ARG A 64 -19.76 -2.69 -0.05
N GLY A 65 -19.84 -3.83 0.66
CA GLY A 65 -21.05 -4.66 0.70
C GLY A 65 -20.92 -5.99 -0.07
N GLY A 66 -19.73 -6.34 -0.57
CA GLY A 66 -19.47 -7.67 -1.15
C GLY A 66 -19.98 -7.82 -2.59
N VAL A 67 -19.98 -6.75 -3.35
CA VAL A 67 -20.29 -6.78 -4.79
C VAL A 67 -19.00 -6.51 -5.57
N ALA A 68 -18.67 -7.41 -6.48
CA ALA A 68 -17.54 -7.29 -7.40
C ALA A 68 -18.04 -7.16 -8.84
N TYR A 69 -17.29 -6.42 -9.66
CA TYR A 69 -17.59 -6.18 -11.07
C TYR A 69 -16.42 -6.60 -11.94
N GLY A 70 -16.71 -7.14 -13.13
CA GLY A 70 -15.71 -7.55 -14.09
C GLY A 70 -14.85 -8.70 -13.56
N VAL A 71 -15.50 -9.79 -13.12
CA VAL A 71 -14.79 -10.95 -12.56
C VAL A 71 -14.32 -11.87 -13.68
N THR A 72 -13.03 -12.18 -13.71
CA THR A 72 -12.42 -13.13 -14.63
C THR A 72 -11.70 -14.20 -13.84
N LEU A 73 -12.07 -15.47 -14.07
CA LEU A 73 -11.43 -16.65 -13.47
C LEU A 73 -10.65 -17.38 -14.55
N LEU A 74 -9.36 -17.60 -14.32
CA LEU A 74 -8.47 -18.37 -15.19
C LEU A 74 -8.07 -19.64 -14.48
N SER A 75 -8.61 -20.79 -14.88
CA SER A 75 -8.32 -22.08 -14.25
C SER A 75 -7.26 -22.85 -15.06
N PHE A 76 -6.23 -23.32 -14.35
CA PHE A 76 -5.08 -24.02 -14.91
C PHE A 76 -5.06 -25.49 -14.46
N ASP A 77 -4.47 -26.37 -15.28
CA ASP A 77 -4.18 -27.74 -14.90
C ASP A 77 -2.90 -27.84 -14.05
N GLU A 78 -2.55 -29.06 -13.61
CA GLU A 78 -1.31 -29.33 -12.86
C GLU A 78 -0.03 -29.01 -13.67
N ASN A 79 -0.14 -29.03 -15.00
CA ASN A 79 0.96 -28.70 -15.92
C ASN A 79 1.01 -27.20 -16.28
N ARG A 80 0.23 -26.36 -15.57
CA ARG A 80 0.11 -24.91 -15.79
C ARG A 80 -0.43 -24.53 -17.20
N ARG A 81 -1.26 -25.38 -17.79
CA ARG A 81 -1.97 -25.07 -19.04
C ARG A 81 -3.35 -24.53 -18.70
N LEU A 82 -3.77 -23.49 -19.38
CA LEU A 82 -5.09 -22.89 -19.21
C LEU A 82 -6.15 -23.88 -19.69
N GLN A 83 -7.05 -24.29 -18.78
CA GLN A 83 -8.17 -25.18 -19.05
C GLN A 83 -9.46 -24.45 -19.35
N SER A 84 -9.73 -23.38 -18.58
CA SER A 84 -10.96 -22.62 -18.77
C SER A 84 -10.78 -21.17 -18.36
N THR A 85 -11.58 -20.32 -19.00
CA THR A 85 -11.76 -18.91 -18.65
C THR A 85 -13.23 -18.67 -18.38
N LEU A 86 -13.55 -18.13 -17.21
CA LEU A 86 -14.91 -17.71 -16.87
C LEU A 86 -14.89 -16.18 -16.68
N MET A 87 -15.77 -15.50 -17.39
CA MET A 87 -15.99 -14.07 -17.26
C MET A 87 -17.39 -13.80 -16.75
N ALA A 88 -17.53 -12.92 -15.75
CA ALA A 88 -18.81 -12.50 -15.21
C ALA A 88 -18.84 -10.98 -15.09
N GLU A 89 -19.98 -10.37 -15.41
CA GLU A 89 -20.13 -8.92 -15.32
C GLU A 89 -20.22 -8.46 -13.86
N ARG A 90 -20.83 -9.30 -13.01
CA ARG A 90 -21.04 -8.99 -11.60
C ARG A 90 -20.93 -10.26 -10.77
N ALA A 91 -20.45 -10.09 -9.54
CA ALA A 91 -20.44 -11.13 -8.52
C ALA A 91 -20.94 -10.56 -7.20
N THR A 92 -21.80 -11.27 -6.50
CA THR A 92 -22.34 -10.89 -5.20
C THR A 92 -21.98 -11.96 -4.18
N HIS A 93 -21.37 -11.57 -3.05
CA HIS A 93 -21.02 -12.48 -1.98
C HIS A 93 -22.24 -12.82 -1.12
N ALA A 94 -22.54 -14.11 -1.01
CA ALA A 94 -23.71 -14.64 -0.29
C ALA A 94 -23.33 -15.35 1.03
N GLY A 95 -22.26 -14.89 1.69
CA GLY A 95 -21.80 -15.39 2.99
C GLY A 95 -20.70 -16.45 2.90
N ASP A 96 -20.92 -17.55 2.22
CA ASP A 96 -19.99 -18.68 2.06
C ASP A 96 -19.53 -18.90 0.60
N HIS A 97 -20.20 -18.25 -0.35
CA HIS A 97 -19.91 -18.39 -1.78
C HIS A 97 -20.21 -17.08 -2.53
N TRP A 98 -19.76 -17.02 -3.77
CA TRP A 98 -20.08 -15.94 -4.69
C TRP A 98 -21.12 -16.38 -5.71
N VAL A 99 -22.09 -15.52 -5.99
CA VAL A 99 -23.05 -15.65 -7.07
C VAL A 99 -22.61 -14.75 -8.20
N LEU A 100 -22.17 -15.35 -9.30
CA LEU A 100 -21.74 -14.70 -10.52
C LEU A 100 -22.94 -14.49 -11.46
N GLU A 101 -23.06 -13.31 -12.04
CA GLU A 101 -24.16 -12.93 -12.94
C GLU A 101 -23.62 -12.69 -14.34
N ARG A 102 -24.38 -13.12 -15.36
CA ARG A 102 -24.04 -13.01 -16.78
C ARG A 102 -22.68 -13.61 -17.10
N VAL A 103 -22.60 -14.90 -16.89
CA VAL A 103 -21.37 -15.67 -16.98
C VAL A 103 -21.15 -16.16 -18.40
N LYS A 104 -19.92 -16.01 -18.88
CA LYS A 104 -19.42 -16.63 -20.10
C LYS A 104 -18.25 -17.54 -19.75
N LEU A 105 -18.47 -18.84 -19.83
CA LEU A 105 -17.47 -19.86 -19.58
C LEU A 105 -16.91 -20.36 -20.91
N THR A 106 -15.61 -20.24 -21.10
CA THR A 106 -14.90 -20.80 -22.25
C THR A 106 -13.97 -21.90 -21.77
N ARG A 107 -14.19 -23.13 -22.25
CA ARG A 107 -13.32 -24.28 -21.98
C ARG A 107 -12.39 -24.50 -23.17
N LEU A 108 -11.12 -24.70 -22.89
CA LEU A 108 -10.10 -25.01 -23.89
C LEU A 108 -9.84 -26.52 -23.88
N GLU A 109 -10.38 -27.20 -24.87
CA GLU A 109 -10.07 -28.63 -25.14
C GLU A 109 -8.86 -28.69 -26.09
N SER A 110 -8.26 -29.86 -26.20
CA SER A 110 -7.05 -30.07 -27.02
C SER A 110 -7.21 -29.71 -28.50
N ASP A 111 -8.42 -29.79 -29.02
CA ASP A 111 -8.73 -29.65 -30.47
C ASP A 111 -9.80 -28.57 -30.74
N ARG A 112 -10.50 -28.10 -29.71
CA ARG A 112 -11.59 -27.13 -29.88
C ARG A 112 -11.78 -26.26 -28.64
N THR A 113 -12.48 -25.17 -28.82
CA THR A 113 -12.90 -24.28 -27.74
C THR A 113 -14.43 -24.36 -27.63
N ALA A 114 -14.94 -24.66 -26.44
CA ALA A 114 -16.36 -24.68 -26.14
C ALA A 114 -16.73 -23.45 -25.28
N THR A 115 -17.78 -22.74 -25.67
CA THR A 115 -18.28 -21.58 -24.93
C THR A 115 -19.70 -21.84 -24.46
N GLU A 116 -19.95 -21.63 -23.17
CA GLU A 116 -21.25 -21.74 -22.52
C GLU A 116 -21.60 -20.39 -21.88
N GLU A 117 -22.86 -19.99 -21.94
CA GLU A 117 -23.36 -18.79 -21.28
C GLU A 117 -24.40 -19.19 -20.22
N ALA A 118 -24.28 -18.59 -19.04
CA ALA A 118 -25.20 -18.81 -17.93
C ALA A 118 -25.61 -17.47 -17.28
N THR A 119 -26.87 -17.36 -16.92
CA THR A 119 -27.37 -16.15 -16.23
C THR A 119 -26.82 -16.03 -14.83
N LEU A 120 -26.69 -17.17 -14.14
CA LEU A 120 -26.19 -17.27 -12.76
C LEU A 120 -25.24 -18.46 -12.65
N TRP A 121 -24.15 -18.26 -11.89
CA TRP A 121 -23.18 -19.30 -11.59
C TRP A 121 -22.74 -19.21 -10.14
N ARG A 122 -22.74 -20.31 -9.42
CA ARG A 122 -22.21 -20.39 -8.06
C ARG A 122 -20.71 -20.65 -8.11
N TRP A 123 -19.95 -19.81 -7.42
CA TRP A 123 -18.51 -19.97 -7.28
C TRP A 123 -18.16 -20.13 -5.80
N ASP A 124 -17.76 -21.35 -5.43
CA ASP A 124 -17.31 -21.68 -4.09
C ASP A 124 -15.81 -21.41 -3.99
N THR A 125 -15.42 -20.46 -3.13
CA THR A 125 -14.03 -20.01 -2.95
C THR A 125 -13.84 -19.48 -1.54
N ALA A 126 -12.61 -19.58 -1.03
CA ALA A 126 -12.22 -18.98 0.23
C ALA A 126 -11.97 -17.45 0.13
N ILE A 127 -12.02 -16.88 -1.09
CA ILE A 127 -11.81 -15.45 -1.31
C ILE A 127 -13.02 -14.68 -0.78
N THR A 128 -12.80 -13.89 0.26
CA THR A 128 -13.82 -13.01 0.86
C THR A 128 -13.81 -11.63 0.21
N PRO A 129 -14.89 -10.82 0.31
CA PRO A 129 -14.91 -9.45 -0.17
C PRO A 129 -13.79 -8.59 0.43
N GLN A 130 -13.43 -8.86 1.69
CA GLN A 130 -12.32 -8.21 2.36
C GLN A 130 -10.99 -8.46 1.64
N LEU A 131 -10.72 -9.70 1.25
CA LEU A 131 -9.51 -10.05 0.50
C LEU A 131 -9.42 -9.33 -0.84
N LEU A 132 -10.54 -9.22 -1.57
CA LEU A 132 -10.59 -8.53 -2.86
C LEU A 132 -10.43 -7.00 -2.73
N THR A 133 -10.80 -6.41 -1.60
CA THR A 133 -10.62 -4.97 -1.35
C THR A 133 -9.19 -4.63 -0.92
N LEU A 134 -8.43 -5.59 -0.41
CA LEU A 134 -7.11 -5.41 0.17
C LEU A 134 -6.03 -5.05 -0.86
N ASP A 135 -6.10 -5.63 -2.05
CA ASP A 135 -5.14 -5.37 -3.15
C ASP A 135 -5.32 -3.96 -3.79
N VAL A 136 -6.41 -3.27 -3.48
CA VAL A 136 -6.74 -1.95 -4.06
C VAL A 136 -6.33 -0.79 -3.15
N VAL A 137 -6.12 -1.05 -1.85
CA VAL A 137 -5.81 0.00 -0.87
C VAL A 137 -4.31 0.00 -0.59
N GLU A 138 -3.63 1.07 -1.01
CA GLU A 138 -2.23 1.27 -0.64
C GLU A 138 -2.10 1.33 0.89
N PRO A 139 -1.25 0.49 1.52
CA PRO A 139 -1.10 0.45 2.98
C PRO A 139 -0.75 1.82 3.59
N GLU A 140 -0.08 2.67 2.80
CA GLU A 140 0.31 4.02 3.23
C GLU A 140 -0.90 4.96 3.42
N THR A 141 -2.08 4.64 2.86
CA THR A 141 -3.29 5.46 2.96
C THR A 141 -4.17 5.09 4.15
N LEU A 142 -3.96 3.92 4.76
CA LEU A 142 -4.73 3.46 5.92
C LEU A 142 -4.28 4.14 7.23
N PRO A 143 -5.22 4.48 8.14
CA PRO A 143 -4.86 4.93 9.48
C PRO A 143 -4.01 3.92 10.25
N VAL A 144 -3.11 4.39 11.12
CA VAL A 144 -2.25 3.50 11.95
C VAL A 144 -3.09 2.53 12.78
N LEU A 145 -4.24 2.97 13.27
CA LEU A 145 -5.16 2.14 14.06
C LEU A 145 -5.75 0.95 13.28
N GLU A 146 -5.86 1.07 11.97
CA GLU A 146 -6.37 0.01 11.09
C GLU A 146 -5.25 -0.89 10.56
N LEU A 147 -4.04 -0.36 10.40
CA LEU A 147 -2.89 -1.11 9.88
C LEU A 147 -2.48 -2.30 10.77
N TRP A 148 -2.47 -2.14 12.08
CA TRP A 148 -2.04 -3.18 12.99
C TRP A 148 -2.98 -4.40 13.05
N PRO A 149 -4.31 -4.23 13.28
CA PRO A 149 -5.25 -5.35 13.20
C PRO A 149 -5.22 -6.03 11.85
N TYR A 150 -5.01 -5.24 10.79
CA TYR A 150 -4.94 -5.73 9.44
C TYR A 150 -3.69 -6.59 9.18
N ALA A 151 -2.51 -6.15 9.62
CA ALA A 151 -1.29 -6.97 9.57
C ALA A 151 -1.44 -8.29 10.33
N GLN A 152 -2.06 -8.25 11.51
CA GLN A 152 -2.35 -9.44 12.31
C GLN A 152 -3.29 -10.43 11.60
N TYR A 153 -4.33 -9.91 10.97
CA TYR A 153 -5.28 -10.72 10.19
C TYR A 153 -4.56 -11.44 9.04
N LEU A 154 -3.75 -10.74 8.25
CA LEU A 154 -2.99 -11.35 7.15
C LEU A 154 -1.98 -12.39 7.64
N LYS A 155 -1.32 -12.12 8.76
CA LYS A 155 -0.40 -13.08 9.40
C LYS A 155 -1.10 -14.38 9.78
N GLN A 156 -2.33 -14.31 10.32
CA GLN A 156 -3.12 -15.49 10.67
C GLN A 156 -3.56 -16.28 9.43
N GLN A 157 -3.73 -15.62 8.30
CA GLN A 157 -4.08 -16.25 7.01
C GLN A 157 -2.85 -16.80 6.26
N GLY A 158 -1.64 -16.64 6.79
CA GLY A 158 -0.41 -17.08 6.12
C GLY A 158 -0.05 -16.27 4.86
N MET A 159 -0.62 -15.05 4.73
CA MET A 159 -0.34 -14.16 3.60
C MET A 159 0.86 -13.25 3.89
N VAL A 160 1.43 -12.67 2.82
CA VAL A 160 2.52 -11.69 2.94
C VAL A 160 1.97 -10.40 3.54
N PHE A 161 2.50 -9.97 4.68
CA PHE A 161 2.05 -8.81 5.46
C PHE A 161 3.15 -7.77 5.71
N VAL A 162 4.35 -8.02 5.18
CA VAL A 162 5.55 -7.21 5.46
C VAL A 162 5.38 -5.76 5.04
N ASP A 163 4.72 -5.50 3.90
CA ASP A 163 4.46 -4.13 3.42
C ASP A 163 3.54 -3.35 4.36
N ILE A 164 2.54 -4.02 4.95
CA ILE A 164 1.59 -3.40 5.87
C ILE A 164 2.26 -3.14 7.22
N GLU A 165 3.06 -4.08 7.69
CA GLU A 165 3.83 -3.91 8.93
C GLU A 165 4.88 -2.80 8.78
N LEU A 166 5.52 -2.69 7.61
CA LEU A 166 6.43 -1.61 7.29
C LEU A 166 5.72 -0.25 7.27
N ALA A 167 4.53 -0.15 6.63
CA ALA A 167 3.72 1.05 6.61
C ALA A 167 3.30 1.48 8.02
N PHE A 168 2.92 0.52 8.87
CA PHE A 168 2.62 0.76 10.28
C PHE A 168 3.80 1.39 11.01
N TRP A 169 4.99 0.76 10.95
CA TRP A 169 6.17 1.26 11.62
C TRP A 169 6.64 2.61 11.09
N ARG A 170 6.58 2.84 9.77
CA ARG A 170 6.91 4.13 9.16
C ARG A 170 6.02 5.24 9.69
N LYS A 171 4.71 5.03 9.74
CA LYS A 171 3.75 6.01 10.28
C LYS A 171 3.96 6.26 11.76
N LEU A 172 4.10 5.22 12.55
CA LEU A 172 4.30 5.33 14.00
C LEU A 172 5.59 6.09 14.34
N LEU A 173 6.66 5.86 13.57
CA LEU A 173 7.96 6.49 13.77
C LEU A 173 8.11 7.85 13.06
N GLN A 174 7.10 8.31 12.30
CA GLN A 174 7.14 9.57 11.57
C GLN A 174 7.46 10.80 12.45
N PRO A 175 6.88 10.96 13.67
CA PRO A 175 7.26 12.07 14.55
C PRO A 175 8.74 12.03 14.94
N LEU A 176 9.26 10.83 15.20
CA LEU A 176 10.67 10.62 15.55
C LEU A 176 11.61 10.95 14.37
N ALA A 177 11.20 10.60 13.16
CA ALA A 177 11.90 10.95 11.92
C ALA A 177 11.97 12.48 11.74
N THR A 178 10.84 13.15 11.92
CA THR A 178 10.75 14.62 11.84
C THR A 178 11.67 15.29 12.83
N LEU A 179 11.68 14.86 14.08
CA LEU A 179 12.59 15.39 15.10
C LEU A 179 14.06 15.12 14.76
N GLY A 180 14.39 13.94 14.25
CA GLY A 180 15.74 13.61 13.79
C GLY A 180 16.22 14.52 12.65
N LEU A 181 15.36 14.80 11.66
CA LEU A 181 15.67 15.72 10.57
C LEU A 181 15.86 17.16 11.05
N VAL A 182 15.03 17.63 12.00
CA VAL A 182 15.20 18.95 12.62
C VAL A 182 16.54 19.02 13.36
N LEU A 183 16.95 17.96 14.06
CA LEU A 183 18.22 17.89 14.77
C LEU A 183 19.40 17.96 13.80
N VAL A 184 19.34 17.25 12.66
CA VAL A 184 20.33 17.36 11.57
C VAL A 184 20.36 18.79 11.01
N ALA A 185 19.20 19.39 10.72
CA ALA A 185 19.11 20.75 10.20
C ALA A 185 19.75 21.77 11.17
N MET A 186 19.47 21.64 12.47
CA MET A 186 20.11 22.47 13.49
C MET A 186 21.64 22.29 13.51
N SER A 187 22.12 21.06 13.39
CA SER A 187 23.56 20.78 13.38
C SER A 187 24.28 21.45 12.19
N PHE A 188 23.62 21.59 11.06
CA PHE A 188 24.16 22.32 9.91
C PHE A 188 24.15 23.86 10.10
N ILE A 189 23.07 24.39 10.69
CA ILE A 189 22.93 25.83 10.92
C ILE A 189 23.98 26.34 11.93
N PHE A 190 24.19 25.61 13.02
CA PHE A 190 25.19 25.96 14.04
C PHE A 190 26.60 25.48 13.67
N GLY A 191 26.74 24.60 12.68
CA GLY A 191 27.99 24.01 12.21
C GLY A 191 28.49 24.57 10.88
N PRO A 192 28.63 23.72 9.85
CA PRO A 192 29.33 24.06 8.59
C PRO A 192 28.73 25.23 7.83
N LEU A 193 27.41 25.48 7.99
CA LEU A 193 26.70 26.52 7.26
C LEU A 193 26.49 27.82 8.06
N ARG A 194 27.17 27.99 9.18
CA ARG A 194 27.03 29.21 10.02
C ARG A 194 27.30 30.50 9.24
N GLU A 195 28.31 30.49 8.38
CA GLU A 195 28.70 31.62 7.53
C GLU A 195 28.09 31.56 6.12
N GLY A 196 27.33 30.46 5.83
CA GLY A 196 26.72 30.28 4.54
C GLY A 196 25.52 31.18 4.27
N THR A 197 25.26 31.43 2.98
CA THR A 197 24.08 32.18 2.54
C THR A 197 22.80 31.43 2.88
N MET A 198 21.68 32.16 2.99
CA MET A 198 20.37 31.54 3.25
C MET A 198 19.99 30.48 2.20
N GLY A 199 20.36 30.75 0.92
CA GLY A 199 20.15 29.79 -0.17
C GLY A 199 20.90 28.45 0.02
N ALA A 200 22.17 28.52 0.48
CA ALA A 200 22.97 27.33 0.76
C ALA A 200 22.36 26.47 1.88
N ARG A 201 21.82 27.11 2.92
CA ARG A 201 21.14 26.39 4.03
C ARG A 201 19.89 25.65 3.56
N ILE A 202 19.06 26.33 2.76
CA ILE A 202 17.86 25.73 2.18
C ILE A 202 18.23 24.57 1.25
N PHE A 203 19.22 24.76 0.38
CA PHE A 203 19.67 23.75 -0.57
C PHE A 203 20.17 22.47 0.13
N VAL A 204 21.02 22.61 1.14
CA VAL A 204 21.49 21.46 1.93
C VAL A 204 20.34 20.79 2.69
N GLY A 205 19.40 21.55 3.25
CA GLY A 205 18.23 21.02 3.92
C GLY A 205 17.37 20.17 2.97
N VAL A 206 17.15 20.63 1.74
CA VAL A 206 16.42 19.88 0.71
C VAL A 206 17.16 18.59 0.34
N ILE A 207 18.49 18.67 0.11
CA ILE A 207 19.28 17.46 -0.19
C ILE A 207 19.18 16.43 0.93
N VAL A 208 19.31 16.83 2.18
CA VAL A 208 19.20 15.93 3.33
C VAL A 208 17.81 15.28 3.38
N GLY A 209 16.75 16.07 3.16
CA GLY A 209 15.38 15.55 3.11
C GLY A 209 15.17 14.52 1.99
N VAL A 210 15.69 14.80 0.79
CA VAL A 210 15.63 13.91 -0.36
C VAL A 210 16.41 12.60 -0.10
N VAL A 211 17.63 12.71 0.42
CA VAL A 211 18.46 11.53 0.77
C VAL A 211 17.77 10.68 1.83
N PHE A 212 17.17 11.32 2.84
CA PHE A 212 16.40 10.61 3.86
C PHE A 212 15.20 9.87 3.25
N ARG A 213 14.43 10.52 2.37
CA ARG A 213 13.29 9.90 1.69
C ARG A 213 13.73 8.71 0.83
N ILE A 214 14.76 8.88 0.01
CA ILE A 214 15.32 7.79 -0.81
C ILE A 214 15.79 6.64 0.08
N SER A 215 16.43 6.93 1.21
CA SER A 215 16.86 5.90 2.16
C SER A 215 15.65 5.10 2.69
N GLN A 216 14.56 5.77 3.10
CA GLN A 216 13.34 5.08 3.54
C GLN A 216 12.75 4.20 2.43
N ASP A 217 12.70 4.71 1.19
CA ASP A 217 12.14 3.98 0.05
C ASP A 217 13.04 2.80 -0.36
N PHE A 218 14.33 2.84 -0.09
CA PHE A 218 15.27 1.74 -0.33
C PHE A 218 15.18 0.66 0.76
N PHE A 219 15.17 1.02 2.04
CA PHE A 219 15.17 0.04 3.14
C PHE A 219 13.89 -0.79 3.21
N GLY A 220 12.76 -0.27 2.71
CA GLY A 220 11.52 -1.01 2.66
C GLY A 220 11.60 -2.26 1.78
N PRO A 221 11.75 -2.13 0.46
CA PRO A 221 11.94 -3.28 -0.44
C PRO A 221 13.13 -4.17 -0.06
N ALA A 222 14.21 -3.59 0.48
CA ALA A 222 15.36 -4.37 0.96
C ALA A 222 14.96 -5.33 2.09
N SER A 223 14.02 -4.95 2.99
CA SER A 223 13.54 -5.85 4.04
C SER A 223 12.82 -7.07 3.49
N LEU A 224 12.07 -6.91 2.39
CA LEU A 224 11.40 -8.01 1.70
C LEU A 224 12.38 -9.00 1.07
N ILE A 225 13.46 -8.48 0.48
CA ILE A 225 14.45 -9.30 -0.24
C ILE A 225 15.39 -10.02 0.74
N PHE A 226 15.88 -9.32 1.75
CA PHE A 226 16.86 -9.84 2.71
C PHE A 226 16.23 -10.47 3.96
N GLY A 227 14.90 -10.38 4.14
CA GLY A 227 14.16 -11.02 5.22
C GLY A 227 14.44 -10.47 6.62
N TYR A 228 14.89 -9.21 6.75
CA TYR A 228 15.04 -8.59 8.06
C TYR A 228 13.75 -7.87 8.50
N ASP A 229 13.64 -7.67 9.81
CA ASP A 229 12.45 -7.14 10.46
C ASP A 229 12.05 -5.75 9.90
N PRO A 230 10.79 -5.52 9.52
CA PRO A 230 10.28 -4.24 9.04
C PRO A 230 10.52 -3.06 9.99
N LEU A 231 10.53 -3.33 11.31
CA LEU A 231 10.88 -2.33 12.32
C LEU A 231 12.32 -1.82 12.12
N VAL A 232 13.27 -2.71 11.85
CA VAL A 232 14.67 -2.34 11.60
C VAL A 232 14.77 -1.51 10.33
N ALA A 233 14.02 -1.88 9.28
CA ALA A 233 13.96 -1.12 8.03
C ALA A 233 13.48 0.33 8.24
N ALA A 234 12.46 0.52 9.08
CA ALA A 234 11.92 1.83 9.39
C ALA A 234 12.84 2.65 10.32
N LEU A 235 13.50 1.99 11.30
CA LEU A 235 14.37 2.64 12.28
C LEU A 235 15.75 3.03 11.73
N ALA A 236 16.32 2.25 10.80
CA ALA A 236 17.69 2.46 10.33
C ALA A 236 17.95 3.89 9.82
N PRO A 237 17.18 4.47 8.88
CA PRO A 237 17.42 5.83 8.41
C PRO A 237 17.18 6.89 9.53
N ILE A 238 16.26 6.63 10.45
CA ILE A 238 15.97 7.52 11.58
C ILE A 238 17.17 7.53 12.53
N ALA A 239 17.70 6.35 12.88
CA ALA A 239 18.86 6.21 13.76
C ALA A 239 20.10 6.93 13.18
N VAL A 240 20.32 6.82 11.86
CA VAL A 240 21.40 7.54 11.18
C VAL A 240 21.23 9.05 11.33
N CYS A 241 20.03 9.61 11.20
CA CYS A 241 19.76 11.03 11.41
C CYS A 241 20.00 11.46 12.85
N TRP A 242 19.55 10.67 13.83
CA TRP A 242 19.75 10.97 15.24
C TRP A 242 21.23 10.90 15.64
N LEU A 243 21.94 9.85 15.27
CA LEU A 243 23.36 9.68 15.56
C LEU A 243 24.21 10.72 14.84
N GLY A 244 23.95 10.96 13.55
CA GLY A 244 24.65 11.96 12.76
C GLY A 244 24.41 13.38 13.28
N GLY A 245 23.16 13.74 13.56
CA GLY A 245 22.80 15.04 14.08
C GLY A 245 23.40 15.31 15.46
N THR A 246 23.32 14.36 16.40
CA THR A 246 23.91 14.48 17.73
C THR A 246 25.44 14.52 17.69
N TRP A 247 26.06 13.67 16.86
CA TRP A 247 27.52 13.67 16.71
C TRP A 247 28.04 14.99 16.13
N LEU A 248 27.37 15.55 15.12
CA LEU A 248 27.73 16.85 14.55
C LEU A 248 27.61 18.00 15.57
N LEU A 249 26.56 17.96 16.40
CA LEU A 249 26.38 18.95 17.47
C LEU A 249 27.46 18.82 18.56
N TRP A 250 27.75 17.60 18.99
CA TRP A 250 28.70 17.32 20.09
C TRP A 250 30.14 17.63 19.69
N ARG A 251 30.52 17.36 18.44
CA ARG A 251 31.88 17.66 17.96
C ARG A 251 32.19 19.20 17.96
N ARG A 252 31.15 20.02 18.12
CA ARG A 252 31.29 21.50 18.00
C ARG A 252 30.79 22.25 19.23
N ALA A 253 30.25 21.55 20.24
CA ALA A 253 30.06 22.12 21.59
C ALA A 253 31.35 22.07 22.40
#